data_a9e43d02bce3f1acc4343041d423fd8e
#
_entry.id   a9e43d02bce3f1acc4343041d423fd8e
#
_cell.length_a   1.000
_cell.length_b   1.000
_cell.length_c   1.000
_cell.angle_alpha   90.00
_cell.angle_beta   90.00
_cell.angle_gamma   90.00
#
_symmetry.space_group_name_H-M   'P 1'
#
loop_
_entity.id
_entity.type
_entity.pdbx_description
1 polymer ?
#
loop_
_entity_poly.entity_id
_entity_poly.type
_entity_poly.pdbx_seq_one_letter_code
_entity_poly.pdbx_strand_id
1 'polypeptide(L)'
;DLVTGVQTCALPICAAISAELGTMKVTEQVDALVTMSQDPIEYLVIPRVLATTLMLPLLIGLADIIGFFSGLLIAVLVGNVNLYSYIGSAQSMLVPVDIYGGMIKAVVFGLLISVVSCYMGLNAKAGAKSVGEVTTKAVVVSLISVFILNYFFSVIIYSAS
;
A
#
# COMPACT_ATOMS: atom_id res chain seq x y z
N ASP A 1 12.45 -2.51 7.10
CA ASP A 1 12.47 -2.08 5.69
C ASP A 1 11.17 -2.40 4.94
N LEU A 2 10.40 -3.41 5.36
CA LEU A 2 9.06 -3.70 4.82
C LEU A 2 8.10 -2.49 4.93
N VAL A 3 8.20 -1.70 6.00
CA VAL A 3 7.38 -0.50 6.21
C VAL A 3 7.68 0.55 5.14
N THR A 4 8.96 0.73 4.79
CA THR A 4 9.38 1.67 3.75
C THR A 4 8.87 1.22 2.37
N GLY A 5 8.93 -0.07 2.06
CA GLY A 5 8.38 -0.64 0.82
C GLY A 5 6.86 -0.44 0.73
N VAL A 6 6.11 -0.75 1.79
CA VAL A 6 4.66 -0.52 1.86
C VAL A 6 4.32 0.95 1.64
N GLN A 7 5.02 1.87 2.30
CA GLN A 7 4.77 3.30 2.17
C GLN A 7 5.06 3.81 0.75
N THR A 8 6.16 3.39 0.16
CA THR A 8 6.56 3.82 -1.18
C THR A 8 5.57 3.37 -2.25
N CYS A 9 5.01 2.17 -2.14
CA CYS A 9 3.99 1.65 -3.06
C CYS A 9 2.58 2.17 -2.72
N ALA A 10 2.26 2.31 -1.44
CA ALA A 10 0.93 2.66 -0.96
C ALA A 10 0.54 4.11 -1.24
N LEU A 11 1.47 5.05 -1.09
CA LEU A 11 1.20 6.48 -1.28
C LEU A 11 0.71 6.82 -2.70
N PRO A 12 1.39 6.40 -3.78
CA PRO A 12 0.89 6.68 -5.13
C PRO A 12 -0.43 5.97 -5.44
N ILE A 13 -0.64 4.74 -4.95
CA ILE A 13 -1.88 4.00 -5.13
C ILE A 13 -3.05 4.73 -4.43
N CYS A 14 -2.85 5.15 -3.18
CA CYS A 14 -3.82 5.91 -2.41
C CYS A 14 -4.20 7.22 -3.11
N ALA A 15 -3.22 7.98 -3.57
CA ALA A 15 -3.42 9.22 -4.30
C ALA A 15 -4.18 9.00 -5.62
N ALA A 16 -3.81 7.98 -6.39
CA ALA A 16 -4.46 7.66 -7.66
C ALA A 16 -5.93 7.27 -7.48
N ILE A 17 -6.23 6.34 -6.54
CA ILE A 17 -7.60 5.89 -6.28
C ILE A 17 -8.49 7.04 -5.80
N SER A 18 -8.01 7.85 -4.85
CA SER A 18 -8.79 8.96 -4.31
C SER A 18 -8.98 10.09 -5.32
N ALA A 19 -7.99 10.37 -6.18
CA ALA A 19 -8.10 11.35 -7.24
C ALA A 19 -9.09 10.90 -8.33
N GLU A 20 -9.01 9.65 -8.74
CA GLU A 20 -9.89 9.10 -9.77
C GLU A 20 -11.35 9.06 -9.31
N LEU A 21 -11.64 8.50 -8.12
CA LEU A 21 -12.99 8.49 -7.56
C LEU A 21 -13.50 9.91 -7.26
N GLY A 22 -12.63 10.79 -6.77
CA GLY A 22 -12.96 12.19 -6.55
C GLY A 22 -13.33 12.90 -7.84
N THR A 23 -12.61 12.64 -8.93
CA THR A 23 -12.95 13.19 -10.26
C THR A 23 -14.27 12.64 -10.77
N MET A 24 -14.51 11.33 -10.66
CA MET A 24 -15.79 10.71 -11.05
C MET A 24 -16.97 11.28 -10.26
N LYS A 25 -16.77 11.57 -8.97
CA LYS A 25 -17.82 12.20 -8.13
C LYS A 25 -18.09 13.63 -8.54
N VAL A 26 -17.07 14.42 -8.80
CA VAL A 26 -17.21 15.84 -9.21
C VAL A 26 -17.81 15.99 -10.60
N THR A 27 -17.58 15.02 -11.49
CA THR A 27 -18.17 14.99 -12.85
C THR A 27 -19.55 14.30 -12.91
N GLU A 28 -20.15 14.03 -11.76
CA GLU A 28 -21.50 13.42 -11.62
C GLU A 28 -21.61 11.99 -12.21
N GLN A 29 -20.49 11.33 -12.54
CA GLN A 29 -20.50 9.97 -13.06
C GLN A 29 -20.99 8.96 -12.02
N VAL A 30 -20.71 9.18 -10.74
CA VAL A 30 -21.22 8.36 -9.64
C VAL A 30 -22.73 8.51 -9.50
N ASP A 31 -23.25 9.72 -9.67
CA ASP A 31 -24.68 9.98 -9.57
C ASP A 31 -25.42 9.43 -10.80
N ALA A 32 -24.79 9.41 -11.97
CA ALA A 32 -25.31 8.73 -13.16
C ALA A 32 -25.47 7.21 -12.94
N LEU A 33 -24.52 6.54 -12.24
CA LEU A 33 -24.66 5.12 -11.90
C LEU A 33 -25.87 4.87 -10.99
N VAL A 34 -26.08 5.73 -10.00
CA VAL A 34 -27.24 5.64 -9.11
C VAL A 34 -28.57 5.77 -9.89
N THR A 35 -28.65 6.66 -10.88
CA THR A 35 -29.84 6.79 -11.72
C THR A 35 -30.10 5.56 -12.59
N MET A 36 -29.06 4.80 -12.92
CA MET A 36 -29.14 3.51 -13.62
C MET A 36 -29.45 2.33 -12.69
N SER A 37 -29.80 2.60 -11.42
CA SER A 37 -30.06 1.57 -10.39
C SER A 37 -28.88 0.65 -10.11
N GLN A 38 -27.65 1.15 -10.32
CA GLN A 38 -26.42 0.43 -9.99
C GLN A 38 -25.83 1.01 -8.70
N ASP A 39 -25.47 0.14 -7.76
CA ASP A 39 -24.80 0.56 -6.53
C ASP A 39 -23.34 0.95 -6.81
N PRO A 40 -22.97 2.25 -6.61
CA PRO A 40 -21.62 2.72 -6.89
C PRO A 40 -20.56 2.04 -6.02
N ILE A 41 -20.94 1.56 -4.84
CA ILE A 41 -20.04 0.83 -3.96
C ILE A 41 -19.69 -0.53 -4.58
N GLU A 42 -20.68 -1.26 -5.04
CA GLU A 42 -20.46 -2.59 -5.60
C GLU A 42 -19.68 -2.54 -6.92
N TYR A 43 -19.96 -1.53 -7.74
CA TYR A 43 -19.36 -1.40 -9.08
C TYR A 43 -17.99 -0.73 -9.07
N LEU A 44 -17.75 0.27 -8.20
CA LEU A 44 -16.52 1.06 -8.19
C LEU A 44 -15.56 0.70 -7.03
N VAL A 45 -16.09 0.45 -5.83
CA VAL A 45 -15.26 0.27 -4.64
C VAL A 45 -14.76 -1.17 -4.53
N ILE A 46 -15.64 -2.16 -4.64
CA ILE A 46 -15.27 -3.57 -4.43
C ILE A 46 -14.15 -4.03 -5.36
N PRO A 47 -14.20 -3.83 -6.69
CA PRO A 47 -13.13 -4.30 -7.58
C PRO A 47 -11.79 -3.60 -7.30
N ARG A 48 -11.80 -2.34 -6.89
CA ARG A 48 -10.59 -1.59 -6.53
C ARG A 48 -9.97 -2.08 -5.22
N VAL A 49 -10.81 -2.35 -4.22
CA VAL A 49 -10.35 -2.91 -2.94
C VAL A 49 -9.74 -4.29 -3.15
N LEU A 50 -10.38 -5.16 -3.92
CA LEU A 50 -9.85 -6.49 -4.23
C LEU A 50 -8.54 -6.42 -5.01
N ALA A 51 -8.49 -5.60 -6.06
CA ALA A 51 -7.28 -5.43 -6.87
C ALA A 51 -6.11 -4.91 -6.03
N THR A 52 -6.33 -3.90 -5.20
CA THR A 52 -5.28 -3.31 -4.36
C THR A 52 -4.79 -4.29 -3.31
N THR A 53 -5.71 -5.01 -2.66
CA THR A 53 -5.38 -5.99 -1.61
C THR A 53 -4.55 -7.16 -2.16
N LEU A 54 -4.79 -7.58 -3.41
CA LEU A 54 -4.02 -8.65 -4.06
C LEU A 54 -2.71 -8.14 -4.66
N MET A 55 -2.71 -6.95 -5.26
CA MET A 55 -1.53 -6.42 -5.96
C MET A 55 -0.47 -5.86 -5.01
N LEU A 56 -0.87 -5.34 -3.84
CA LEU A 56 0.07 -4.72 -2.92
C LEU A 56 1.09 -5.70 -2.34
N PRO A 57 0.73 -6.89 -1.83
CA PRO A 57 1.72 -7.87 -1.40
C PRO A 57 2.61 -8.37 -2.53
N LEU A 58 2.09 -8.48 -3.76
CA LEU A 58 2.89 -8.87 -4.92
C LEU A 58 3.92 -7.81 -5.28
N LEU A 59 3.55 -6.53 -5.25
CA LEU A 59 4.46 -5.40 -5.45
C LEU A 59 5.55 -5.34 -4.38
N ILE A 60 5.20 -5.58 -3.13
CA ILE A 60 6.17 -5.61 -2.02
C ILE A 60 7.16 -6.76 -2.21
N GLY A 61 6.67 -7.95 -2.55
CA GLY A 61 7.56 -9.09 -2.85
C GLY A 61 8.53 -8.81 -4.00
N LEU A 62 8.07 -8.14 -5.06
CA LEU A 62 8.95 -7.69 -6.14
C LEU A 62 9.97 -6.64 -5.67
N ALA A 63 9.53 -5.69 -4.85
CA ALA A 63 10.41 -4.66 -4.29
C ALA A 63 11.50 -5.26 -3.39
N ASP A 64 11.16 -6.27 -2.58
CA ASP A 64 12.12 -6.99 -1.73
C ASP A 64 13.15 -7.76 -2.56
N ILE A 65 12.74 -8.42 -3.64
CA ILE A 65 13.65 -9.11 -4.57
C ILE A 65 14.61 -8.10 -5.20
N ILE A 66 14.10 -7.01 -5.75
CA ILE A 66 14.92 -5.97 -6.38
C ILE A 66 15.84 -5.32 -5.35
N GLY A 67 15.34 -5.05 -4.14
CA GLY A 67 16.11 -4.52 -3.03
C GLY A 67 17.28 -5.42 -2.63
N PHE A 68 17.04 -6.73 -2.55
CA PHE A 68 18.07 -7.71 -2.26
C PHE A 68 19.17 -7.73 -3.32
N PHE A 69 18.81 -7.78 -4.59
CA PHE A 69 19.79 -7.80 -5.69
C PHE A 69 20.56 -6.48 -5.82
N SER A 70 19.90 -5.34 -5.64
CA SER A 70 20.56 -4.04 -5.68
C SER A 70 21.51 -3.85 -4.49
N GLY A 71 21.11 -4.29 -3.31
CA GLY A 71 21.94 -4.28 -2.11
C GLY A 71 23.19 -5.16 -2.27
N LEU A 72 23.03 -6.36 -2.84
CA LEU A 72 24.14 -7.27 -3.15
C LEU A 72 25.12 -6.62 -4.14
N LEU A 73 24.61 -6.00 -5.20
CA LEU A 73 25.42 -5.36 -6.21
C LEU A 73 26.28 -4.22 -5.62
N ILE A 74 25.68 -3.37 -4.80
CA ILE A 74 26.38 -2.28 -4.13
C ILE A 74 27.40 -2.80 -3.12
N ALA A 75 27.04 -3.81 -2.31
CA ALA A 75 27.93 -4.39 -1.31
C ALA A 75 29.19 -5.00 -1.94
N VAL A 76 29.05 -5.67 -3.09
CA VAL A 76 30.18 -6.29 -3.80
C VAL A 76 31.02 -5.25 -4.55
N LEU A 77 30.39 -4.32 -5.28
CA LEU A 77 31.11 -3.36 -6.16
C LEU A 77 31.71 -2.19 -5.37
N VAL A 78 31.01 -1.68 -4.37
CA VAL A 78 31.44 -0.49 -3.63
C VAL A 78 32.04 -0.88 -2.26
N GLY A 79 31.41 -1.84 -1.58
CA GLY A 79 31.84 -2.27 -0.26
C GLY A 79 32.96 -3.30 -0.25
N ASN A 80 33.38 -3.84 -1.41
CA ASN A 80 34.37 -4.93 -1.52
C ASN A 80 34.07 -6.12 -0.58
N VAL A 81 32.79 -6.36 -0.29
CA VAL A 81 32.33 -7.46 0.56
C VAL A 81 32.32 -8.74 -0.28
N ASN A 82 32.84 -9.83 0.28
CA ASN A 82 32.83 -11.13 -0.39
C ASN A 82 31.37 -11.62 -0.54
N LEU A 83 31.03 -12.09 -1.75
CA LEU A 83 29.69 -12.60 -2.09
C LEU A 83 29.19 -13.66 -1.08
N TYR A 84 30.07 -14.60 -0.70
CA TYR A 84 29.72 -15.63 0.28
C TYR A 84 29.40 -15.07 1.67
N SER A 85 30.11 -14.02 2.08
CA SER A 85 29.87 -13.36 3.36
C SER A 85 28.53 -12.62 3.37
N TYR A 86 28.17 -11.96 2.25
CA TYR A 86 26.88 -11.29 2.10
C TYR A 86 25.71 -12.28 2.16
N ILE A 87 25.80 -13.37 1.38
CA ILE A 87 24.74 -14.40 1.34
C ILE A 87 24.59 -15.08 2.70
N GLY A 88 25.70 -15.40 3.36
CA GLY A 88 25.69 -16.00 4.71
C GLY A 88 25.04 -15.09 5.75
N SER A 89 25.35 -13.79 5.73
CA SER A 89 24.70 -12.81 6.60
C SER A 89 23.21 -12.64 6.28
N ALA A 90 22.84 -12.62 5.01
CA ALA A 90 21.44 -12.54 4.58
C ALA A 90 20.64 -13.76 5.06
N GLN A 91 21.18 -14.97 4.92
CA GLN A 91 20.52 -16.20 5.40
C GLN A 91 20.36 -16.24 6.92
N SER A 92 21.31 -15.73 7.67
CA SER A 92 21.23 -15.69 9.14
C SER A 92 20.25 -14.64 9.66
N MET A 93 20.00 -13.57 8.89
CA MET A 93 19.09 -12.48 9.26
C MET A 93 17.65 -12.66 8.74
N LEU A 94 17.47 -13.37 7.62
CA LEU A 94 16.15 -13.64 7.05
C LEU A 94 15.50 -14.85 7.73
N VAL A 95 14.72 -14.59 8.76
CA VAL A 95 13.89 -15.63 9.38
C VAL A 95 12.62 -15.83 8.54
N PRO A 96 12.20 -17.07 8.24
CA PRO A 96 10.96 -17.32 7.47
C PRO A 96 9.71 -16.64 8.06
N VAL A 97 9.66 -16.48 9.36
CA VAL A 97 8.58 -15.79 10.08
C VAL A 97 8.44 -14.32 9.65
N ASP A 98 9.57 -13.65 9.36
CA ASP A 98 9.54 -12.24 8.94
C ASP A 98 8.92 -12.09 7.54
N ILE A 99 9.18 -13.04 6.64
CA ILE A 99 8.64 -13.03 5.27
C ILE A 99 7.11 -13.25 5.31
N TYR A 100 6.66 -14.28 6.03
CA TYR A 100 5.22 -14.55 6.16
C TYR A 100 4.49 -13.44 6.91
N GLY A 101 5.07 -12.94 8.01
CA GLY A 101 4.53 -11.80 8.76
C GLY A 101 4.44 -10.54 7.91
N GLY A 102 5.42 -10.28 7.05
CA GLY A 102 5.43 -9.19 6.10
C GLY A 102 4.32 -9.30 5.04
N MET A 103 4.10 -10.50 4.48
CA MET A 103 3.03 -10.74 3.51
C MET A 103 1.64 -10.52 4.12
N ILE A 104 1.40 -11.00 5.33
CA ILE A 104 0.12 -10.79 6.03
C ILE A 104 -0.10 -9.29 6.31
N LYS A 105 0.92 -8.60 6.80
CA LYS A 105 0.87 -7.14 6.99
C LYS A 105 0.54 -6.40 5.69
N ALA A 106 1.15 -6.81 4.57
CA ALA A 106 0.92 -6.20 3.26
C ALA A 106 -0.54 -6.31 2.81
N VAL A 107 -1.18 -7.47 3.01
CA VAL A 107 -2.60 -7.67 2.69
C VAL A 107 -3.49 -6.75 3.54
N VAL A 108 -3.26 -6.70 4.85
CA VAL A 108 -4.07 -5.86 5.75
C VAL A 108 -3.89 -4.38 5.45
N PHE A 109 -2.66 -3.94 5.17
CA PHE A 109 -2.39 -2.55 4.80
C PHE A 109 -3.00 -2.19 3.44
N GLY A 110 -2.95 -3.11 2.47
CA GLY A 110 -3.60 -2.93 1.17
C GLY A 110 -5.10 -2.72 1.30
N LEU A 111 -5.75 -3.53 2.10
CA LEU A 111 -7.18 -3.41 2.38
C LEU A 111 -7.50 -2.07 3.06
N LEU A 112 -6.76 -1.70 4.10
CA LEU A 112 -6.98 -0.45 4.82
C LEU A 112 -6.81 0.77 3.91
N ILE A 113 -5.70 0.83 3.17
CA ILE A 113 -5.38 1.95 2.28
C ILE A 113 -6.44 2.10 1.20
N SER A 114 -6.89 1.00 0.59
CA SER A 114 -7.91 1.05 -0.45
C SER A 114 -9.26 1.52 0.06
N VAL A 115 -9.69 1.06 1.24
CA VAL A 115 -10.95 1.49 1.87
C VAL A 115 -10.91 2.98 2.22
N VAL A 116 -9.82 3.45 2.84
CA VAL A 116 -9.66 4.88 3.18
C VAL A 116 -9.65 5.75 1.92
N SER A 117 -8.92 5.33 0.88
CA SER A 117 -8.83 6.07 -0.38
C SER A 117 -10.16 6.16 -1.11
N CYS A 118 -10.91 5.05 -1.16
CA CYS A 118 -12.24 5.02 -1.76
C CYS A 118 -13.23 5.89 -0.97
N TYR A 119 -13.21 5.81 0.35
CA TYR A 119 -14.08 6.62 1.21
C TYR A 119 -13.82 8.11 1.01
N MET A 120 -12.56 8.54 1.02
CA MET A 120 -12.19 9.93 0.82
C MET A 120 -12.55 10.42 -0.59
N GLY A 121 -12.29 9.62 -1.62
CA GLY A 121 -12.61 9.95 -3.01
C GLY A 121 -14.10 10.15 -3.23
N LEU A 122 -14.95 9.26 -2.72
CA LEU A 122 -16.40 9.38 -2.83
C LEU A 122 -17.00 10.57 -2.06
N ASN A 123 -16.31 11.07 -1.05
CA ASN A 123 -16.71 12.24 -0.27
C ASN A 123 -16.17 13.58 -0.85
N ALA A 124 -15.64 13.58 -2.06
CA ALA A 124 -15.24 14.81 -2.73
C ALA A 124 -16.44 15.74 -2.95
N LYS A 125 -16.25 17.02 -2.61
CA LYS A 125 -17.27 18.07 -2.86
C LYS A 125 -17.15 18.57 -4.30
N ALA A 126 -18.16 19.28 -4.78
CA ALA A 126 -18.14 19.88 -6.11
C ALA A 126 -16.92 20.80 -6.32
N GLY A 127 -16.27 20.66 -7.48
CA GLY A 127 -15.16 21.47 -7.93
C GLY A 127 -13.78 20.78 -7.91
N ALA A 128 -12.96 21.08 -8.92
CA ALA A 128 -11.64 20.47 -9.12
C ALA A 128 -10.67 20.64 -7.92
N LYS A 129 -10.76 21.75 -7.18
CA LYS A 129 -9.97 22.00 -5.97
C LYS A 129 -10.24 20.94 -4.90
N SER A 130 -11.49 20.50 -4.77
CA SER A 130 -11.88 19.47 -3.80
C SER A 130 -11.20 18.14 -4.06
N VAL A 131 -10.96 17.77 -5.31
CA VAL A 131 -10.25 16.53 -5.68
C VAL A 131 -8.83 16.53 -5.11
N GLY A 132 -8.10 17.63 -5.25
CA GLY A 132 -6.77 17.77 -4.67
C GLY A 132 -6.76 17.71 -3.14
N GLU A 133 -7.75 18.34 -2.49
CA GLU A 133 -7.86 18.32 -1.02
C GLU A 133 -8.17 16.90 -0.49
N VAL A 134 -9.09 16.17 -1.10
CA VAL A 134 -9.43 14.81 -0.65
C VAL A 134 -8.29 13.83 -0.93
N THR A 135 -7.57 14.01 -2.04
CA THR A 135 -6.38 13.21 -2.36
C THR A 135 -5.31 13.37 -1.29
N THR A 136 -4.98 14.62 -0.93
CA THR A 136 -3.99 14.88 0.12
C THR A 136 -4.44 14.33 1.47
N LYS A 137 -5.70 14.52 1.84
CA LYS A 137 -6.27 13.97 3.08
C LYS A 137 -6.22 12.44 3.09
N ALA A 138 -6.58 11.79 1.98
CA ALA A 138 -6.54 10.34 1.87
C ALA A 138 -5.13 9.79 2.12
N VAL A 139 -4.11 10.41 1.51
CA VAL A 139 -2.70 10.04 1.71
C VAL A 139 -2.29 10.21 3.17
N VAL A 140 -2.58 11.35 3.79
CA VAL A 140 -2.20 11.62 5.19
C VAL A 140 -2.88 10.65 6.15
N VAL A 141 -4.18 10.43 6.02
CA VAL A 141 -4.94 9.52 6.89
C VAL A 141 -4.46 8.07 6.71
N SER A 142 -4.22 7.63 5.47
CA SER A 142 -3.68 6.30 5.19
C SER A 142 -2.30 6.11 5.81
N LEU A 143 -1.43 7.11 5.69
CA LEU A 143 -0.07 7.07 6.24
C LEU A 143 -0.10 6.94 7.76
N ILE A 144 -0.88 7.78 8.45
CA ILE A 144 -1.05 7.71 9.90
C ILE A 144 -1.61 6.35 10.34
N SER A 145 -2.64 5.86 9.63
CA SER A 145 -3.27 4.57 9.94
C SER A 145 -2.30 3.39 9.76
N VAL A 146 -1.48 3.41 8.71
CA VAL A 146 -0.45 2.39 8.47
C VAL A 146 0.60 2.41 9.59
N PHE A 147 1.04 3.60 10.05
CA PHE A 147 2.00 3.69 11.16
C PHE A 147 1.44 3.09 12.45
N ILE A 148 0.20 3.46 12.80
CA ILE A 148 -0.46 2.96 14.01
C ILE A 148 -0.60 1.44 13.95
N LEU A 149 -1.14 0.91 12.84
CA LEU A 149 -1.31 -0.53 12.66
C LEU A 149 0.02 -1.29 12.63
N ASN A 150 1.05 -0.72 12.00
CA ASN A 150 2.38 -1.35 11.97
C ASN A 150 2.95 -1.50 13.38
N TYR A 151 2.75 -0.52 14.25
CA TYR A 151 3.15 -0.63 15.65
C TYR A 151 2.44 -1.79 16.35
N PHE A 152 1.10 -1.87 16.23
CA PHE A 152 0.33 -2.95 16.82
C PHE A 152 0.74 -4.33 16.30
N PHE A 153 0.88 -4.49 14.99
CA PHE A 153 1.34 -5.74 14.38
C PHE A 153 2.73 -6.14 14.84
N SER A 154 3.64 -5.17 14.97
CA SER A 154 4.99 -5.45 15.45
C SER A 154 4.97 -5.95 16.90
N VAL A 155 4.21 -5.30 17.76
CA VAL A 155 4.07 -5.74 19.16
C VAL A 155 3.49 -7.15 19.24
N ILE A 156 2.44 -7.46 18.47
CA ILE A 156 1.80 -8.78 18.48
C ILE A 156 2.76 -9.87 17.97
N ILE A 157 3.43 -9.64 16.85
CA ILE A 157 4.32 -10.64 16.24
C ILE A 157 5.52 -10.92 17.13
N TYR A 158 6.17 -9.87 17.65
CA TYR A 158 7.37 -10.03 18.50
C TYR A 158 7.04 -10.39 19.96
N SER A 159 5.80 -10.16 20.43
CA SER A 159 5.38 -10.66 21.76
C SER A 159 4.98 -12.14 21.72
N ALA A 160 4.69 -12.68 20.54
CA ALA A 160 4.31 -14.09 20.35
C ALA A 160 5.49 -15.00 19.98
N SER A 161 6.66 -14.43 19.68
CA SER A 161 7.93 -15.15 19.40
C SER A 161 8.84 -15.14 20.60
#